data_2901b79108a193458d443a5610499e94
#
_entry.id   2901b79108a193458d443a5610499e94
#
_cell.length_a   1.000
_cell.length_b   1.000
_cell.length_c   1.000
_cell.angle_alpha   90.00
_cell.angle_beta   90.00
_cell.angle_gamma   90.00
#
_symmetry.space_group_name_H-M   'P 1'
#
loop_
_entity.id
_entity.type
_entity.pdbx_description
1 polymer ?
#
loop_
_entity_poly.entity_id
_entity_poly.type
_entity_poly.pdbx_seq_one_letter_code
_entity_poly.pdbx_strand_id
1 'polypeptide(L)'
;MQAQAAAMKTLLAGPGLHVMPGAGDGMGARLVAEAGFRLGFVSGSTVSGLRLAQPDMDLLSASEMRDAVETCVGAAPGVLWLADGDTGYGNAINVQRTIRAYGRTGAAAVLIEDKAWPRPLGHKGAKLVVERDEAVARCRAAAEACREAGLLLLARTDARPSRGFDEARHRIEAFRREGADILFLDSPQDEAEMRASIEAGDGLPMLAVNAPAAKHFMPPDTFLAAMGFKLVVYPQEILAAGVHATRAALAALRDGSPAPATSTPAELGTALRLPDYLAADARLATPR
;
A
#
# COMPACT_ATOMS: atom_id res chain seq x y z
N MET A 1 17.00 -2.28 -12.64
CA MET A 1 15.57 -2.27 -12.22
C MET A 1 15.12 -3.70 -12.16
N GLN A 2 14.50 -4.13 -11.07
CA GLN A 2 13.93 -5.47 -10.96
C GLN A 2 12.78 -5.65 -11.97
N ALA A 3 12.52 -6.88 -12.39
CA ALA A 3 11.48 -7.18 -13.39
C ALA A 3 10.10 -6.65 -12.97
N GLN A 4 9.76 -6.72 -11.67
CA GLN A 4 8.48 -6.24 -11.11
C GLN A 4 8.32 -4.72 -11.26
N ALA A 5 9.36 -3.93 -10.95
CA ALA A 5 9.32 -2.48 -11.13
C ALA A 5 9.20 -2.08 -12.61
N ALA A 6 9.90 -2.80 -13.51
CA ALA A 6 9.77 -2.58 -14.94
C ALA A 6 8.35 -2.88 -15.45
N ALA A 7 7.75 -3.98 -15.00
CA ALA A 7 6.39 -4.36 -15.34
C ALA A 7 5.37 -3.33 -14.82
N MET A 8 5.54 -2.84 -13.57
CA MET A 8 4.68 -1.79 -13.02
C MET A 8 4.82 -0.49 -13.82
N LYS A 9 6.03 -0.07 -14.16
CA LYS A 9 6.28 1.13 -14.97
C LYS A 9 5.60 1.04 -16.34
N THR A 10 5.70 -0.12 -17.00
CA THR A 10 5.02 -0.37 -18.27
C THR A 10 3.49 -0.31 -18.12
N LEU A 11 2.94 -0.89 -17.04
CA LEU A 11 1.52 -0.85 -16.76
C LEU A 11 1.02 0.60 -16.58
N LEU A 12 1.74 1.40 -15.79
CA LEU A 12 1.38 2.79 -15.50
C LEU A 12 1.52 3.72 -16.71
N ALA A 13 2.39 3.40 -17.66
CA ALA A 13 2.48 4.13 -18.93
C ALA A 13 1.28 3.85 -19.86
N GLY A 14 0.53 2.78 -19.64
CA GLY A 14 -0.66 2.42 -20.38
C GLY A 14 -1.88 3.28 -20.00
N PRO A 15 -3.01 3.10 -20.73
CA PRO A 15 -4.26 3.79 -20.42
C PRO A 15 -4.94 3.22 -19.16
N GLY A 16 -5.86 4.02 -18.58
CA GLY A 16 -6.78 3.61 -17.54
C GLY A 16 -6.30 3.86 -16.12
N LEU A 17 -7.23 3.63 -15.19
CA LEU A 17 -7.03 3.64 -13.75
C LEU A 17 -6.86 2.20 -13.25
N HIS A 18 -5.89 1.97 -12.40
CA HIS A 18 -5.63 0.65 -11.81
C HIS A 18 -6.02 0.65 -10.34
N VAL A 19 -6.90 -0.29 -9.99
CA VAL A 19 -7.33 -0.51 -8.60
C VAL A 19 -6.32 -1.38 -7.88
N MET A 20 -5.93 -0.97 -6.67
CA MET A 20 -5.02 -1.69 -5.78
C MET A 20 -5.72 -2.03 -4.45
N PRO A 21 -6.17 -3.26 -4.25
CA PRO A 21 -6.62 -3.71 -2.93
C PRO A 21 -5.46 -3.75 -1.92
N GLY A 22 -5.75 -3.35 -0.67
CA GLY A 22 -4.82 -3.44 0.44
C GLY A 22 -4.80 -4.82 1.06
N ALA A 23 -3.61 -5.41 1.23
CA ALA A 23 -3.40 -6.65 1.96
C ALA A 23 -2.37 -6.42 3.08
N GLY A 24 -2.34 -7.30 4.08
CA GLY A 24 -1.37 -7.23 5.19
C GLY A 24 -0.83 -8.60 5.59
N ASP A 25 -1.29 -9.66 4.92
CA ASP A 25 -0.86 -11.03 5.16
C ASP A 25 -0.90 -11.88 3.89
N GLY A 26 -0.43 -13.12 4.00
CA GLY A 26 -0.35 -14.04 2.87
C GLY A 26 -1.73 -14.48 2.36
N MET A 27 -2.74 -14.59 3.21
CA MET A 27 -4.09 -14.98 2.78
C MET A 27 -4.74 -13.85 1.99
N GLY A 28 -4.71 -12.61 2.50
CA GLY A 28 -5.20 -11.43 1.79
C GLY A 28 -4.52 -11.26 0.43
N ALA A 29 -3.19 -11.43 0.37
CA ALA A 29 -2.44 -11.35 -0.88
C ALA A 29 -2.88 -12.41 -1.90
N ARG A 30 -3.16 -13.63 -1.48
CA ARG A 30 -3.66 -14.70 -2.36
C ARG A 30 -5.04 -14.41 -2.90
N LEU A 31 -5.95 -13.91 -2.04
CA LEU A 31 -7.29 -13.54 -2.47
C LEU A 31 -7.28 -12.37 -3.46
N VAL A 32 -6.34 -11.43 -3.31
CA VAL A 32 -6.09 -10.37 -4.32
C VAL A 32 -5.70 -10.98 -5.68
N ALA A 33 -4.78 -11.94 -5.68
CA ALA A 33 -4.38 -12.63 -6.92
C ALA A 33 -5.51 -13.48 -7.52
N GLU A 34 -6.26 -14.23 -6.70
CA GLU A 34 -7.40 -15.04 -7.11
C GLU A 34 -8.51 -14.20 -7.74
N ALA A 35 -8.75 -12.99 -7.19
CA ALA A 35 -9.70 -12.03 -7.74
C ALA A 35 -9.21 -11.37 -9.06
N GLY A 36 -8.03 -11.70 -9.55
CA GLY A 36 -7.49 -11.24 -10.83
C GLY A 36 -6.87 -9.84 -10.82
N PHE A 37 -6.60 -9.26 -9.64
CA PHE A 37 -5.92 -7.98 -9.57
C PHE A 37 -4.44 -8.11 -9.97
N ARG A 38 -3.99 -7.18 -10.81
CA ARG A 38 -2.60 -7.11 -11.26
C ARG A 38 -1.70 -6.32 -10.32
N LEU A 39 -2.30 -5.44 -9.50
CA LEU A 39 -1.64 -4.59 -8.53
C LEU A 39 -2.21 -4.86 -7.14
N GLY A 40 -1.38 -4.76 -6.12
CA GLY A 40 -1.77 -4.81 -4.73
C GLY A 40 -0.95 -3.84 -3.88
N PHE A 41 -1.49 -3.46 -2.75
CA PHE A 41 -0.84 -2.58 -1.79
C PHE A 41 -0.61 -3.32 -0.47
N VAL A 42 0.63 -3.44 -0.02
CA VAL A 42 0.90 -3.91 1.34
C VAL A 42 0.76 -2.73 2.27
N SER A 43 -0.43 -2.64 2.89
CA SER A 43 -0.87 -1.47 3.65
C SER A 43 -0.39 -1.53 5.10
N GLY A 44 0.33 -0.51 5.57
CA GLY A 44 0.80 -0.41 6.95
C GLY A 44 -0.36 -0.46 7.96
N SER A 45 -1.47 0.21 7.67
CA SER A 45 -2.65 0.18 8.54
C SER A 45 -3.30 -1.21 8.64
N THR A 46 -3.32 -1.97 7.53
CA THR A 46 -3.83 -3.35 7.50
C THR A 46 -2.87 -4.30 8.21
N VAL A 47 -1.56 -4.15 8.01
CA VAL A 47 -0.54 -4.92 8.73
C VAL A 47 -0.62 -4.66 10.23
N SER A 48 -0.76 -3.40 10.67
CA SER A 48 -0.94 -3.05 12.08
C SER A 48 -2.16 -3.75 12.69
N GLY A 49 -3.30 -3.71 11.98
CA GLY A 49 -4.52 -4.38 12.39
C GLY A 49 -4.38 -5.89 12.51
N LEU A 50 -3.80 -6.54 11.51
CA LEU A 50 -3.66 -8.01 11.46
C LEU A 50 -2.58 -8.56 12.40
N ARG A 51 -1.41 -7.88 12.47
CA ARG A 51 -0.26 -8.37 13.21
C ARG A 51 -0.28 -7.99 14.69
N LEU A 52 -0.70 -6.75 14.99
CA LEU A 52 -0.66 -6.19 16.34
C LEU A 52 -2.03 -6.05 16.98
N ALA A 53 -3.13 -6.19 16.22
CA ALA A 53 -4.49 -5.79 16.62
C ALA A 53 -4.54 -4.33 17.11
N GLN A 54 -3.73 -3.45 16.49
CA GLN A 54 -3.58 -2.05 16.87
C GLN A 54 -3.94 -1.12 15.72
N PRO A 55 -4.38 0.13 16.02
CA PRO A 55 -4.61 1.13 14.98
C PRO A 55 -3.30 1.57 14.32
N ASP A 56 -3.43 2.24 13.18
CA ASP A 56 -2.32 2.89 12.48
C ASP A 56 -1.84 4.14 13.26
N MET A 57 -0.91 3.91 14.18
CA MET A 57 -0.38 4.91 15.11
C MET A 57 1.15 4.86 15.21
N ASP A 58 1.83 4.50 14.13
CA ASP A 58 3.29 4.40 14.03
C ASP A 58 3.89 3.33 14.98
N LEU A 59 3.11 2.27 15.25
CA LEU A 59 3.52 1.19 16.18
C LEU A 59 4.31 0.08 15.49
N LEU A 60 4.16 -0.06 14.18
CA LEU A 60 4.92 -1.03 13.38
C LEU A 60 6.39 -0.62 13.28
N SER A 61 7.26 -1.60 13.40
CA SER A 61 8.67 -1.44 13.08
C SER A 61 8.94 -1.70 11.59
N ALA A 62 10.06 -1.16 11.08
CA ALA A 62 10.53 -1.45 9.73
C ALA A 62 10.68 -2.96 9.44
N SER A 63 11.05 -3.76 10.44
CA SER A 63 11.22 -5.20 10.29
C SER A 63 9.90 -5.93 10.16
N GLU A 64 8.91 -5.58 10.98
CA GLU A 64 7.56 -6.16 10.91
C GLU A 64 6.91 -5.86 9.57
N MET A 65 7.05 -4.62 9.07
CA MET A 65 6.49 -4.25 7.79
C MET A 65 7.21 -4.97 6.64
N ARG A 66 8.55 -5.06 6.65
CA ARG A 66 9.31 -5.83 5.67
C ARG A 66 8.86 -7.29 5.61
N ASP A 67 8.67 -7.94 6.78
CA ASP A 67 8.22 -9.34 6.86
C ASP A 67 6.83 -9.51 6.23
N ALA A 68 5.92 -8.55 6.46
CA ALA A 68 4.60 -8.55 5.81
C ALA A 68 4.71 -8.40 4.28
N VAL A 69 5.58 -7.50 3.80
CA VAL A 69 5.84 -7.32 2.36
C VAL A 69 6.37 -8.62 1.75
N GLU A 70 7.37 -9.25 2.36
CA GLU A 70 7.94 -10.52 1.90
C GLU A 70 6.89 -11.64 1.87
N THR A 71 6.03 -11.69 2.89
CA THR A 71 4.92 -12.65 2.96
C THR A 71 3.91 -12.43 1.83
N CYS A 72 3.47 -11.19 1.59
CA CYS A 72 2.50 -10.89 0.53
C CYS A 72 3.08 -11.19 -0.86
N VAL A 73 4.31 -10.75 -1.14
CA VAL A 73 4.99 -11.02 -2.41
C VAL A 73 5.16 -12.53 -2.64
N GLY A 74 5.61 -13.27 -1.61
CA GLY A 74 5.78 -14.73 -1.69
C GLY A 74 4.48 -15.48 -1.88
N ALA A 75 3.39 -15.02 -1.28
CA ALA A 75 2.07 -15.65 -1.41
C ALA A 75 1.44 -15.41 -2.80
N ALA A 76 1.71 -14.26 -3.43
CA ALA A 76 1.14 -13.86 -4.72
C ALA A 76 2.19 -13.18 -5.63
N PRO A 77 3.19 -13.94 -6.14
CA PRO A 77 4.31 -13.38 -6.90
C PRO A 77 3.91 -12.84 -8.28
N GLY A 78 2.72 -13.17 -8.78
CA GLY A 78 2.16 -12.63 -10.03
C GLY A 78 1.54 -11.24 -9.90
N VAL A 79 1.33 -10.74 -8.68
CA VAL A 79 0.82 -9.41 -8.41
C VAL A 79 1.99 -8.44 -8.24
N LEU A 80 1.88 -7.26 -8.83
CA LEU A 80 2.86 -6.18 -8.68
C LEU A 80 2.56 -5.42 -7.38
N TRP A 81 3.35 -5.65 -6.35
CA TRP A 81 3.12 -5.10 -5.02
C TRP A 81 3.78 -3.74 -4.84
N LEU A 82 2.99 -2.75 -4.42
CA LEU A 82 3.46 -1.50 -3.84
C LEU A 82 3.48 -1.67 -2.31
N ALA A 83 4.64 -1.45 -1.70
CA ALA A 83 4.83 -1.61 -0.26
C ALA A 83 4.74 -0.26 0.47
N ASP A 84 4.01 -0.21 1.57
CA ASP A 84 4.02 0.95 2.47
C ASP A 84 5.37 0.98 3.22
N GLY A 85 6.08 2.09 3.11
CA GLY A 85 7.35 2.33 3.79
C GLY A 85 7.23 3.40 4.87
N ASP A 86 6.00 3.88 5.14
CA ASP A 86 5.74 4.98 6.06
C ASP A 86 6.69 6.17 5.79
N THR A 87 7.34 6.65 6.83
CA THR A 87 8.36 7.71 6.74
C THR A 87 9.77 7.20 6.45
N GLY A 88 9.94 5.88 6.23
CA GLY A 88 11.23 5.20 6.16
C GLY A 88 11.84 4.89 7.54
N TYR A 89 11.07 5.08 8.62
CA TYR A 89 11.42 4.73 10.02
C TYR A 89 12.65 5.47 10.55
N GLY A 90 12.73 6.77 10.25
CA GLY A 90 13.78 7.65 10.76
C GLY A 90 14.19 8.76 9.78
N ASN A 91 15.46 9.14 9.81
CA ASN A 91 16.00 10.15 8.92
C ASN A 91 16.33 9.60 7.52
N ALA A 92 16.87 10.42 6.63
CA ALA A 92 17.21 10.03 5.24
C ALA A 92 18.10 8.77 5.13
N ILE A 93 18.99 8.53 6.09
CA ILE A 93 19.84 7.33 6.11
C ILE A 93 19.00 6.08 6.45
N ASN A 94 18.04 6.22 7.36
CA ASN A 94 17.10 5.13 7.71
C ASN A 94 16.20 4.80 6.50
N VAL A 95 15.73 5.81 5.77
CA VAL A 95 14.97 5.64 4.52
C VAL A 95 15.74 4.75 3.54
N GLN A 96 17.01 5.05 3.28
CA GLN A 96 17.84 4.24 2.37
C GLN A 96 17.98 2.79 2.86
N ARG A 97 18.19 2.59 4.17
CA ARG A 97 18.27 1.24 4.76
C ARG A 97 16.96 0.47 4.57
N THR A 98 15.82 1.10 4.82
CA THR A 98 14.49 0.50 4.66
C THR A 98 14.24 0.10 3.21
N ILE A 99 14.49 0.99 2.26
CA ILE A 99 14.29 0.73 0.84
C ILE A 99 15.18 -0.41 0.34
N ARG A 100 16.46 -0.43 0.73
CA ARG A 100 17.36 -1.56 0.38
C ARG A 100 16.87 -2.89 0.96
N ALA A 101 16.23 -2.87 2.14
CA ALA A 101 15.62 -4.08 2.70
C ALA A 101 14.38 -4.52 1.90
N TYR A 102 13.54 -3.58 1.50
CA TYR A 102 12.34 -3.87 0.68
C TYR A 102 12.70 -4.34 -0.73
N GLY A 103 13.78 -3.82 -1.33
CA GLY A 103 14.26 -4.28 -2.64
C GLY A 103 14.56 -5.79 -2.69
N ARG A 104 14.84 -6.42 -1.55
CA ARG A 104 15.08 -7.87 -1.47
C ARG A 104 13.81 -8.71 -1.37
N THR A 105 12.66 -8.10 -1.11
CA THR A 105 11.37 -8.82 -0.98
C THR A 105 10.72 -9.16 -2.31
N GLY A 106 11.13 -8.50 -3.40
CA GLY A 106 10.50 -8.64 -4.71
C GLY A 106 9.32 -7.69 -4.95
N ALA A 107 9.10 -6.71 -4.08
CA ALA A 107 8.13 -5.64 -4.33
C ALA A 107 8.48 -4.86 -5.62
N ALA A 108 7.47 -4.26 -6.26
CA ALA A 108 7.65 -3.44 -7.46
C ALA A 108 7.91 -1.97 -7.13
N ALA A 109 7.33 -1.48 -6.04
CA ALA A 109 7.41 -0.09 -5.62
C ALA A 109 7.37 0.04 -4.11
N VAL A 110 7.82 1.18 -3.60
CA VAL A 110 7.71 1.55 -2.18
C VAL A 110 7.13 2.96 -2.07
N LEU A 111 6.21 3.15 -1.10
CA LEU A 111 5.70 4.44 -0.70
C LEU A 111 6.57 5.00 0.43
N ILE A 112 6.95 6.28 0.33
CA ILE A 112 7.58 7.06 1.40
C ILE A 112 6.83 8.37 1.55
N GLU A 113 6.51 8.73 2.80
CA GLU A 113 5.75 9.94 3.14
C GLU A 113 6.56 10.95 3.96
N ASP A 114 6.09 12.19 3.98
CA ASP A 114 6.74 13.32 4.67
C ASP A 114 6.21 13.58 6.09
N LYS A 115 5.40 12.67 6.63
CA LYS A 115 4.87 12.75 7.99
C LYS A 115 6.00 12.80 9.04
N ALA A 116 5.78 13.51 10.14
CA ALA A 116 6.65 13.45 11.32
C ALA A 116 6.51 12.08 12.01
N TRP A 117 7.65 11.44 12.33
CA TRP A 117 7.68 10.12 12.93
C TRP A 117 8.70 10.06 14.09
N PRO A 118 8.36 9.40 15.19
CA PRO A 118 7.04 8.89 15.55
C PRO A 118 6.03 10.03 15.68
N ARG A 119 4.73 9.73 15.54
CA ARG A 119 3.65 10.72 15.63
C ARG A 119 3.75 11.50 16.94
N PRO A 120 3.84 12.85 16.90
CA PRO A 120 3.92 13.64 18.13
C PRO A 120 2.69 13.46 19.01
N LEU A 121 2.89 13.40 20.33
CA LEU A 121 1.79 13.27 21.30
C LEU A 121 0.95 14.56 21.35
N GLY A 122 -0.33 14.41 21.72
CA GLY A 122 -1.24 15.55 21.94
C GLY A 122 -1.88 16.15 20.69
N HIS A 123 -1.56 15.69 19.49
CA HIS A 123 -2.10 16.21 18.23
C HIS A 123 -3.45 15.63 17.80
N LYS A 124 -4.16 14.89 18.68
CA LYS A 124 -5.53 14.38 18.46
C LYS A 124 -5.75 13.73 17.07
N GLY A 125 -4.75 13.01 16.58
CA GLY A 125 -4.80 12.34 15.26
C GLY A 125 -4.47 13.22 14.06
N ALA A 126 -4.10 14.50 14.24
CA ALA A 126 -3.64 15.34 13.12
C ALA A 126 -2.33 14.80 12.54
N LYS A 127 -2.25 14.74 11.22
CA LYS A 127 -1.02 14.39 10.51
C LYS A 127 -0.12 15.63 10.47
N LEU A 128 0.95 15.63 11.26
CA LEU A 128 2.00 16.62 11.17
C LEU A 128 3.07 16.15 10.19
N VAL A 129 3.64 17.07 9.46
CA VAL A 129 4.72 16.82 8.49
C VAL A 129 6.01 17.50 8.94
N VAL A 130 7.14 16.94 8.52
CA VAL A 130 8.45 17.55 8.71
C VAL A 130 8.58 18.84 7.86
N GLU A 131 9.58 19.67 8.13
CA GLU A 131 9.85 20.85 7.32
C GLU A 131 10.16 20.44 5.85
N ARG A 132 9.89 21.35 4.90
CA ARG A 132 9.99 21.04 3.46
C ARG A 132 11.37 20.54 3.07
N ASP A 133 12.43 21.17 3.56
CA ASP A 133 13.81 20.77 3.21
C ASP A 133 14.13 19.36 3.69
N GLU A 134 13.64 18.96 4.86
CA GLU A 134 13.76 17.59 5.36
C GLU A 134 12.95 16.61 4.50
N ALA A 135 11.70 16.97 4.14
CA ALA A 135 10.86 16.14 3.26
C ALA A 135 11.54 15.91 1.89
N VAL A 136 12.11 16.97 1.32
CA VAL A 136 12.85 16.91 0.04
C VAL A 136 14.11 16.04 0.17
N ALA A 137 14.88 16.21 1.24
CA ALA A 137 16.06 15.38 1.50
C ALA A 137 15.70 13.90 1.68
N ARG A 138 14.59 13.62 2.36
CA ARG A 138 14.04 12.27 2.53
C ARG A 138 13.64 11.67 1.18
N CYS A 139 12.92 12.43 0.34
CA CYS A 139 12.52 11.99 -1.01
C CYS A 139 13.75 11.71 -1.89
N ARG A 140 14.75 12.59 -1.90
CA ARG A 140 16.03 12.39 -2.63
C ARG A 140 16.72 11.10 -2.21
N ALA A 141 16.88 10.89 -0.91
CA ALA A 141 17.49 9.66 -0.37
C ALA A 141 16.70 8.40 -0.75
N ALA A 142 15.35 8.50 -0.77
CA ALA A 142 14.48 7.44 -1.22
C ALA A 142 14.66 7.14 -2.71
N ALA A 143 14.70 8.16 -3.57
CA ALA A 143 14.88 8.00 -5.01
C ALA A 143 16.25 7.37 -5.34
N GLU A 144 17.32 7.77 -4.67
CA GLU A 144 18.64 7.15 -4.80
C GLU A 144 18.61 5.65 -4.45
N ALA A 145 18.06 5.32 -3.28
CA ALA A 145 17.98 3.94 -2.82
C ALA A 145 17.04 3.08 -3.68
N CYS A 146 15.94 3.64 -4.20
CA CYS A 146 15.05 2.94 -5.12
C CYS A 146 15.75 2.59 -6.44
N ARG A 147 16.54 3.51 -7.01
CA ARG A 147 17.35 3.22 -8.21
C ARG A 147 18.34 2.08 -7.97
N GLU A 148 19.03 2.08 -6.82
CA GLU A 148 19.96 1.01 -6.44
C GLU A 148 19.26 -0.33 -6.23
N ALA A 149 18.12 -0.31 -5.53
CA ALA A 149 17.35 -1.51 -5.17
C ALA A 149 16.47 -2.03 -6.31
N GLY A 150 16.28 -1.24 -7.38
CA GLY A 150 15.46 -1.59 -8.53
C GLY A 150 13.95 -1.49 -8.27
N LEU A 151 13.53 -0.61 -7.37
CA LEU A 151 12.13 -0.28 -7.04
C LEU A 151 11.69 1.01 -7.72
N LEU A 152 10.36 1.21 -7.87
CA LEU A 152 9.78 2.52 -8.11
C LEU A 152 9.53 3.24 -6.78
N LEU A 153 9.72 4.56 -6.76
CA LEU A 153 9.39 5.40 -5.62
C LEU A 153 8.01 6.04 -5.81
N LEU A 154 7.09 5.79 -4.88
CA LEU A 154 5.91 6.61 -4.68
C LEU A 154 6.19 7.60 -3.55
N ALA A 155 6.22 8.90 -3.87
CA ALA A 155 6.38 9.95 -2.87
C ALA A 155 5.03 10.56 -2.50
N ARG A 156 4.71 10.51 -1.19
CA ARG A 156 3.46 11.00 -0.62
C ARG A 156 3.70 12.24 0.22
N THR A 157 2.80 13.23 0.08
CA THR A 157 2.75 14.33 1.03
C THR A 157 1.45 14.32 1.84
N ASP A 158 1.59 14.45 3.15
CA ASP A 158 0.53 14.63 4.13
C ASP A 158 0.42 16.10 4.58
N ALA A 159 1.01 17.05 3.84
CA ALA A 159 1.08 18.45 4.23
C ALA A 159 -0.27 19.18 4.17
N ARG A 160 -1.22 18.73 3.33
CA ARG A 160 -2.46 19.45 3.09
C ARG A 160 -3.26 19.76 4.38
N PRO A 161 -3.52 18.82 5.30
CA PRO A 161 -4.31 19.10 6.50
C PRO A 161 -3.64 20.08 7.48
N SER A 162 -2.33 20.08 7.57
CA SER A 162 -1.59 20.86 8.59
C SER A 162 -0.90 22.13 8.06
N ARG A 163 -0.63 22.20 6.75
CA ARG A 163 0.13 23.28 6.12
C ARG A 163 -0.62 23.97 4.96
N GLY A 164 -1.77 23.42 4.55
CA GLY A 164 -2.56 23.93 3.43
C GLY A 164 -2.15 23.35 2.07
N PHE A 165 -2.99 23.61 1.05
CA PHE A 165 -2.83 23.02 -0.27
C PHE A 165 -1.60 23.55 -1.02
N ASP A 166 -1.31 24.86 -0.93
CA ASP A 166 -0.15 25.45 -1.61
C ASP A 166 1.17 24.79 -1.19
N GLU A 167 1.33 24.52 0.12
CA GLU A 167 2.49 23.81 0.63
C GLU A 167 2.55 22.37 0.09
N ALA A 168 1.42 21.67 0.10
CA ALA A 168 1.35 20.30 -0.43
C ALA A 168 1.68 20.24 -1.93
N ARG A 169 1.19 21.21 -2.73
CA ARG A 169 1.51 21.36 -4.15
C ARG A 169 3.00 21.58 -4.38
N HIS A 170 3.62 22.50 -3.64
CA HIS A 170 5.07 22.73 -3.72
C HIS A 170 5.89 21.45 -3.40
N ARG A 171 5.41 20.61 -2.45
CA ARG A 171 6.07 19.33 -2.13
C ARG A 171 5.92 18.32 -3.27
N ILE A 172 4.76 18.21 -3.92
CA ILE A 172 4.57 17.38 -5.11
C ILE A 172 5.57 17.77 -6.20
N GLU A 173 5.67 19.08 -6.51
CA GLU A 173 6.64 19.58 -7.48
C GLU A 173 8.09 19.27 -7.10
N ALA A 174 8.42 19.41 -5.81
CA ALA A 174 9.76 19.09 -5.31
C ALA A 174 10.05 17.59 -5.39
N PHE A 175 9.13 16.72 -4.96
CA PHE A 175 9.30 15.26 -5.01
C PHE A 175 9.47 14.76 -6.44
N ARG A 176 8.72 15.33 -7.40
CA ARG A 176 8.94 15.08 -8.83
C ARG A 176 10.38 15.40 -9.25
N ARG A 177 10.89 16.60 -8.89
CA ARG A 177 12.27 17.01 -9.23
C ARG A 177 13.34 16.14 -8.58
N GLU A 178 13.07 15.58 -7.41
CA GLU A 178 13.99 14.66 -6.71
C GLU A 178 13.95 13.22 -7.24
N GLY A 179 13.06 12.92 -8.17
CA GLY A 179 13.04 11.64 -8.89
C GLY A 179 12.04 10.62 -8.36
N ALA A 180 10.92 11.06 -7.79
CA ALA A 180 9.76 10.20 -7.59
C ALA A 180 9.25 9.67 -8.94
N ASP A 181 8.80 8.40 -8.97
CA ASP A 181 8.18 7.76 -10.13
C ASP A 181 6.65 7.89 -10.10
N ILE A 182 6.07 7.99 -8.92
CA ILE A 182 4.64 8.10 -8.65
C ILE A 182 4.44 9.13 -7.54
N LEU A 183 3.36 9.89 -7.59
CA LEU A 183 3.05 10.94 -6.61
C LEU A 183 1.72 10.69 -5.92
N PHE A 184 1.61 11.15 -4.68
CA PHE A 184 0.39 11.03 -3.90
C PHE A 184 0.18 12.25 -3.00
N LEU A 185 -0.96 12.94 -3.18
CA LEU A 185 -1.48 13.96 -2.26
C LEU A 185 -2.48 13.31 -1.31
N ASP A 186 -2.17 13.28 -0.02
CA ASP A 186 -3.11 12.82 1.00
C ASP A 186 -4.16 13.90 1.33
N SER A 187 -5.40 13.48 1.51
CA SER A 187 -6.52 14.30 1.99
C SER A 187 -6.82 15.57 1.15
N PRO A 188 -6.93 15.50 -0.18
CA PRO A 188 -7.46 16.61 -0.96
C PRO A 188 -8.89 16.94 -0.50
N GLN A 189 -9.31 18.21 -0.59
CA GLN A 189 -10.61 18.64 -0.07
C GLN A 189 -11.68 18.77 -1.16
N ASP A 190 -11.27 18.90 -2.41
CA ASP A 190 -12.17 19.07 -3.54
C ASP A 190 -11.51 18.65 -4.86
N GLU A 191 -12.30 18.74 -5.94
CA GLU A 191 -11.84 18.44 -7.29
C GLU A 191 -10.75 19.39 -7.79
N ALA A 192 -10.77 20.66 -7.39
CA ALA A 192 -9.80 21.65 -7.84
C ALA A 192 -8.41 21.32 -7.30
N GLU A 193 -8.29 20.94 -6.02
CA GLU A 193 -7.04 20.47 -5.43
C GLU A 193 -6.53 19.19 -6.11
N MET A 194 -7.41 18.24 -6.44
CA MET A 194 -7.02 17.03 -7.15
C MET A 194 -6.46 17.34 -8.54
N ARG A 195 -7.13 18.20 -9.32
CA ARG A 195 -6.67 18.63 -10.66
C ARG A 195 -5.33 19.36 -10.58
N ALA A 196 -5.22 20.32 -9.68
CA ALA A 196 -3.97 21.05 -9.48
C ALA A 196 -2.80 20.15 -9.02
N SER A 197 -3.09 19.07 -8.28
CA SER A 197 -2.06 18.09 -7.92
C SER A 197 -1.56 17.27 -9.12
N ILE A 198 -2.46 16.92 -10.06
CA ILE A 198 -2.08 16.25 -11.32
C ILE A 198 -1.22 17.18 -12.18
N GLU A 199 -1.61 18.46 -12.30
CA GLU A 199 -0.82 19.47 -13.02
C GLU A 199 0.58 19.64 -12.39
N ALA A 200 0.68 19.72 -11.06
CA ALA A 200 1.95 19.78 -10.34
C ALA A 200 2.83 18.54 -10.57
N GLY A 201 2.19 17.37 -10.76
CA GLY A 201 2.84 16.11 -11.09
C GLY A 201 3.44 16.06 -12.49
N ASP A 202 3.00 16.94 -13.40
CA ASP A 202 3.59 17.15 -14.75
C ASP A 202 3.84 15.83 -15.50
N GLY A 203 2.78 15.03 -15.62
CA GLY A 203 2.79 13.76 -16.36
C GLY A 203 3.22 12.53 -15.57
N LEU A 204 3.68 12.66 -14.33
CA LEU A 204 3.90 11.48 -13.48
C LEU A 204 2.56 10.85 -13.05
N PRO A 205 2.50 9.53 -12.92
CA PRO A 205 1.34 8.84 -12.37
C PRO A 205 0.96 9.38 -10.98
N MET A 206 -0.33 9.66 -10.77
CA MET A 206 -0.88 10.04 -9.48
C MET A 206 -1.69 8.90 -8.88
N LEU A 207 -1.55 8.71 -7.55
CA LEU A 207 -2.35 7.79 -6.76
C LEU A 207 -3.42 8.56 -5.99
N ALA A 208 -4.64 7.99 -5.92
CA ALA A 208 -5.70 8.40 -5.01
C ALA A 208 -5.98 7.28 -3.98
N VAL A 209 -6.43 7.64 -2.78
CA VAL A 209 -6.89 6.67 -1.77
C VAL A 209 -8.41 6.69 -1.73
N ASN A 210 -9.03 5.55 -1.88
CA ASN A 210 -10.45 5.36 -1.60
C ASN A 210 -10.60 4.62 -0.27
N ALA A 211 -10.95 5.37 0.78
CA ALA A 211 -11.19 4.83 2.10
C ALA A 211 -12.58 5.33 2.56
N PRO A 212 -13.62 4.48 2.57
CA PRO A 212 -15.01 4.89 2.85
C PRO A 212 -15.21 5.63 4.16
N ALA A 213 -14.36 5.40 5.14
CA ALA A 213 -14.38 6.09 6.43
C ALA A 213 -13.60 7.43 6.45
N ALA A 214 -12.93 7.78 5.37
CA ALA A 214 -12.13 9.00 5.30
C ALA A 214 -13.04 10.25 5.19
N LYS A 215 -12.64 11.32 5.88
CA LYS A 215 -13.36 12.60 5.90
C LYS A 215 -12.89 13.57 4.81
N HIS A 216 -12.17 13.07 3.80
CA HIS A 216 -11.70 13.88 2.68
C HIS A 216 -12.57 13.66 1.44
N PHE A 217 -12.44 14.54 0.46
CA PHE A 217 -13.12 14.43 -0.82
C PHE A 217 -12.64 13.18 -1.57
N MET A 218 -13.57 12.29 -1.92
CA MET A 218 -13.28 11.07 -2.64
C MET A 218 -14.35 10.80 -3.69
N PRO A 219 -14.09 11.16 -4.95
CA PRO A 219 -14.99 10.88 -6.05
C PRO A 219 -14.95 9.40 -6.46
N PRO A 220 -15.96 8.92 -7.22
CA PRO A 220 -15.95 7.56 -7.77
C PRO A 220 -14.76 7.30 -8.69
N ASP A 221 -14.34 6.04 -8.81
CA ASP A 221 -13.18 5.62 -9.64
C ASP A 221 -13.31 6.06 -11.09
N THR A 222 -14.53 6.06 -11.66
CA THR A 222 -14.78 6.56 -13.02
C THR A 222 -14.41 8.03 -13.17
N PHE A 223 -14.63 8.82 -12.13
CA PHE A 223 -14.28 10.24 -12.11
C PHE A 223 -12.76 10.43 -11.94
N LEU A 224 -12.12 9.64 -11.07
CA LEU A 224 -10.66 9.62 -10.94
C LEU A 224 -9.97 9.28 -12.26
N ALA A 225 -10.48 8.26 -12.96
CA ALA A 225 -9.99 7.88 -14.30
C ALA A 225 -10.12 9.02 -15.31
N ALA A 226 -11.27 9.70 -15.34
CA ALA A 226 -11.51 10.84 -16.22
C ALA A 226 -10.63 12.06 -15.91
N MET A 227 -10.23 12.23 -14.63
CA MET A 227 -9.28 13.26 -14.20
C MET A 227 -7.83 12.95 -14.60
N GLY A 228 -7.48 11.69 -14.88
CA GLY A 228 -6.13 11.28 -15.24
C GLY A 228 -5.34 10.60 -14.13
N PHE A 229 -5.97 10.26 -12.99
CA PHE A 229 -5.33 9.39 -11.99
C PHE A 229 -4.99 8.04 -12.62
N LYS A 230 -3.87 7.46 -12.21
CA LYS A 230 -3.39 6.15 -12.68
C LYS A 230 -3.62 5.03 -11.69
N LEU A 231 -3.69 5.36 -10.41
CA LEU A 231 -3.82 4.41 -9.32
C LEU A 231 -4.92 4.87 -8.35
N VAL A 232 -5.71 3.91 -7.89
CA VAL A 232 -6.58 4.08 -6.72
C VAL A 232 -6.35 2.92 -5.76
N VAL A 233 -6.10 3.22 -4.49
CA VAL A 233 -5.87 2.22 -3.45
C VAL A 233 -7.04 2.14 -2.48
N TYR A 234 -7.42 0.91 -2.16
CA TYR A 234 -8.41 0.55 -1.13
C TYR A 234 -7.67 -0.14 0.02
N PRO A 235 -7.15 0.61 0.99
CA PRO A 235 -6.13 0.08 1.90
C PRO A 235 -6.64 -0.90 2.94
N GLN A 236 -7.93 -0.86 3.32
CA GLN A 236 -8.47 -1.59 4.49
C GLN A 236 -9.69 -2.47 4.19
N GLU A 237 -10.20 -2.52 2.97
CA GLU A 237 -11.47 -3.20 2.64
C GLU A 237 -11.42 -4.70 2.98
N ILE A 238 -10.31 -5.37 2.69
CA ILE A 238 -10.15 -6.81 3.00
C ILE A 238 -10.18 -7.02 4.52
N LEU A 239 -9.45 -6.21 5.29
CA LEU A 239 -9.44 -6.26 6.74
C LEU A 239 -10.85 -5.99 7.32
N ALA A 240 -11.52 -4.95 6.83
CA ALA A 240 -12.85 -4.56 7.30
C ALA A 240 -13.89 -5.66 7.01
N ALA A 241 -13.86 -6.24 5.82
CA ALA A 241 -14.71 -7.38 5.46
C ALA A 241 -14.43 -8.61 6.33
N GLY A 242 -13.15 -8.93 6.57
CA GLY A 242 -12.73 -10.03 7.43
C GLY A 242 -13.20 -9.87 8.88
N VAL A 243 -13.05 -8.67 9.45
CA VAL A 243 -13.53 -8.35 10.80
C VAL A 243 -15.04 -8.49 10.88
N HIS A 244 -15.79 -8.00 9.89
CA HIS A 244 -17.25 -8.12 9.84
C HIS A 244 -17.69 -9.60 9.80
N ALA A 245 -17.14 -10.37 8.87
CA ALA A 245 -17.48 -11.79 8.71
C ALA A 245 -17.12 -12.63 9.95
N THR A 246 -15.94 -12.38 10.53
CA THR A 246 -15.49 -13.05 11.76
C THR A 246 -16.42 -12.78 12.94
N ARG A 247 -16.84 -11.51 13.13
CA ARG A 247 -17.81 -11.15 14.18
C ARG A 247 -19.13 -11.88 14.00
N ALA A 248 -19.66 -11.96 12.78
CA ALA A 248 -20.90 -12.67 12.50
C ALA A 248 -20.79 -14.18 12.80
N ALA A 249 -19.67 -14.80 12.39
CA ALA A 249 -19.43 -16.21 12.67
C ALA A 249 -19.30 -16.50 14.18
N LEU A 250 -18.56 -15.66 14.92
CA LEU A 250 -18.41 -15.81 16.37
C LEU A 250 -19.73 -15.61 17.12
N ALA A 251 -20.57 -14.67 16.69
CA ALA A 251 -21.90 -14.48 17.27
C ALA A 251 -22.78 -15.72 17.07
N ALA A 252 -22.82 -16.27 15.86
CA ALA A 252 -23.57 -17.49 15.57
C ALA A 252 -23.11 -18.68 16.42
N LEU A 253 -21.78 -18.88 16.56
CA LEU A 253 -21.21 -19.93 17.41
C LEU A 253 -21.60 -19.76 18.89
N ARG A 254 -21.52 -18.54 19.42
CA ARG A 254 -21.90 -18.25 20.81
C ARG A 254 -23.40 -18.53 21.09
N ASP A 255 -24.24 -18.13 20.15
CA ASP A 255 -25.69 -18.18 20.33
C ASP A 255 -26.32 -19.50 19.88
N GLY A 256 -25.50 -20.45 19.38
CA GLY A 256 -25.98 -21.75 18.86
C GLY A 256 -26.87 -21.62 17.61
N SER A 257 -26.78 -20.49 16.90
CA SER A 257 -27.55 -20.25 15.68
C SER A 257 -26.79 -20.77 14.43
N PRO A 258 -27.48 -20.94 13.29
CA PRO A 258 -26.82 -21.33 12.05
C PRO A 258 -25.70 -20.35 11.70
N ALA A 259 -24.53 -20.88 11.33
CA ALA A 259 -23.41 -20.06 10.88
C ALA A 259 -23.77 -19.30 9.58
N PRO A 260 -23.27 -18.07 9.40
CA PRO A 260 -23.36 -17.41 8.10
C PRO A 260 -22.66 -18.25 7.02
N ALA A 261 -22.93 -17.92 5.74
CA ALA A 261 -22.25 -18.58 4.64
C ALA A 261 -20.72 -18.46 4.79
N THR A 262 -20.02 -19.58 4.69
CA THR A 262 -18.57 -19.67 4.80
C THR A 262 -18.03 -20.47 3.62
N SER A 263 -16.73 -20.35 3.35
CA SER A 263 -16.07 -21.22 2.39
C SER A 263 -16.17 -22.68 2.81
N THR A 264 -16.44 -23.54 1.85
CA THR A 264 -16.38 -25.00 2.05
C THR A 264 -14.93 -25.44 2.33
N PRO A 265 -14.72 -26.64 2.92
CA PRO A 265 -13.37 -27.17 3.09
C PRO A 265 -12.57 -27.28 1.78
N ALA A 266 -13.25 -27.56 0.65
CA ALA A 266 -12.62 -27.63 -0.66
C ALA A 266 -12.17 -26.25 -1.15
N GLU A 267 -13.02 -25.22 -1.04
CA GLU A 267 -12.66 -23.83 -1.39
C GLU A 267 -11.53 -23.31 -0.51
N LEU A 268 -11.60 -23.56 0.81
CA LEU A 268 -10.53 -23.20 1.73
C LEU A 268 -9.22 -23.93 1.37
N GLY A 269 -9.29 -25.24 1.05
CA GLY A 269 -8.14 -26.02 0.59
C GLY A 269 -7.52 -25.41 -0.69
N THR A 270 -8.34 -24.97 -1.63
CA THR A 270 -7.88 -24.30 -2.86
C THR A 270 -7.19 -22.97 -2.53
N ALA A 271 -7.81 -22.14 -1.73
CA ALA A 271 -7.22 -20.87 -1.27
C ALA A 271 -5.88 -21.07 -0.54
N LEU A 272 -5.70 -22.18 0.16
CA LEU A 272 -4.48 -22.60 0.85
C LEU A 272 -3.48 -23.35 -0.05
N ARG A 273 -3.77 -23.57 -1.35
CA ARG A 273 -2.96 -24.33 -2.31
C ARG A 273 -2.76 -25.81 -1.95
N LEU A 274 -3.68 -26.41 -1.23
CA LEU A 274 -3.61 -27.82 -0.89
C LEU A 274 -3.38 -28.72 -2.13
N PRO A 275 -4.03 -28.51 -3.31
CA PRO A 275 -3.77 -29.32 -4.51
C PRO A 275 -2.30 -29.29 -4.96
N ASP A 276 -1.62 -28.12 -4.85
CA ASP A 276 -0.21 -28.01 -5.25
C ASP A 276 0.71 -28.82 -4.33
N TYR A 277 0.42 -28.79 -3.01
CA TYR A 277 1.17 -29.57 -2.03
C TYR A 277 0.94 -31.06 -2.18
N LEU A 278 -0.29 -31.49 -2.46
CA LEU A 278 -0.60 -32.91 -2.74
C LEU A 278 0.09 -33.40 -4.01
N ALA A 279 0.13 -32.58 -5.07
CA ALA A 279 0.86 -32.93 -6.29
C ALA A 279 2.38 -33.00 -6.05
N ALA A 280 2.92 -32.10 -5.22
CA ALA A 280 4.33 -32.14 -4.84
C ALA A 280 4.66 -33.37 -3.99
N ASP A 281 3.80 -33.74 -3.04
CA ASP A 281 3.94 -34.92 -2.20
C ASP A 281 3.96 -36.19 -3.05
N ALA A 282 2.99 -36.34 -3.94
CA ALA A 282 2.91 -37.48 -4.86
C ALA A 282 4.16 -37.63 -5.75
N ARG A 283 4.71 -36.52 -6.21
CA ARG A 283 5.94 -36.52 -7.04
C ARG A 283 7.19 -36.87 -6.24
N LEU A 284 7.27 -36.45 -4.97
CA LEU A 284 8.45 -36.63 -4.10
C LEU A 284 8.38 -37.93 -3.30
N ALA A 285 7.21 -38.60 -3.22
CA ALA A 285 7.08 -39.88 -2.55
C ALA A 285 7.94 -40.94 -3.25
N THR A 286 8.88 -41.54 -2.52
CA THR A 286 9.66 -42.67 -3.01
C THR A 286 8.71 -43.87 -3.14
N PRO A 287 8.72 -44.62 -4.26
CA PRO A 287 7.99 -45.87 -4.32
C PRO A 287 8.43 -46.80 -3.17
N ARG A 288 7.49 -47.23 -2.35
CA ARG A 288 7.75 -48.24 -1.32
C ARG A 288 7.85 -49.63 -1.94
#